data_258a67dcf8dec3207d241f8588558cc0
#
_entry.id   258a67dcf8dec3207d241f8588558cc0
#
_cell.length_a   1.000
_cell.length_b   1.000
_cell.length_c   1.000
_cell.angle_alpha   90.00
_cell.angle_beta   90.00
_cell.angle_gamma   90.00
#
_symmetry.space_group_name_H-M   'P 1'
#
loop_
_entity.id
_entity.type
_entity.pdbx_description
1 polymer ?
#
loop_
_entity_poly.entity_id
_entity_poly.type
_entity_poly.pdbx_seq_one_letter_code
_entity_poly.pdbx_strand_id
1 'polypeptide(L)'
;MRLMSAPQPHPTSTPELFRSELRVVSAGLSGFAAALRDQSVPVVELDWRPPADGRVALVDILTASYADAALSERIERANQEVLRRIVDANPQIVAVAPAGQDMGLPERTLLHAGPPITWDRMCGPQQRAVLGAIQFEGWAADGARAADLVARGQVTLRPCHSYNAVVPMAGVISPSMPVLVARNETFGNLAFSTFNEGRGNSLWFGVYDEGALERLRWMRDTLGPAMGAAIREGGPLSVFDIVAQGVQMGDDCHARSAACTALLVKRLTASMLDAGVDRHAVAAFLRYADDNNHCFLNFTMAAAKATMDAAGGVPDSTIVTAMSRNGVDFMLRVAGLGNRWLIAPA
;
A
#
# COMPACT_ATOMS: atom_id res chain seq x y z
N MET A 1 6.94 4.85 -64.68
CA MET A 1 8.04 5.76 -64.30
C MET A 1 7.45 6.83 -63.39
N ARG A 2 7.51 6.66 -62.05
CA ARG A 2 7.02 7.62 -61.05
C ARG A 2 8.18 8.56 -60.74
N LEU A 3 7.98 9.83 -61.02
CA LEU A 3 8.88 10.89 -60.62
C LEU A 3 8.90 11.00 -59.10
N MET A 4 10.06 10.80 -58.47
CA MET A 4 10.30 11.08 -57.09
C MET A 4 10.33 12.60 -56.87
N SER A 5 9.40 13.11 -56.04
CA SER A 5 9.44 14.51 -55.62
C SER A 5 10.71 14.77 -54.81
N ALA A 6 11.40 15.82 -55.14
CA ALA A 6 12.55 16.29 -54.38
C ALA A 6 12.18 16.65 -52.94
N PRO A 7 13.06 16.42 -51.93
CA PRO A 7 12.78 16.79 -50.56
C PRO A 7 12.65 18.32 -50.46
N GLN A 8 11.58 18.76 -49.80
CA GLN A 8 11.40 20.18 -49.46
C GLN A 8 12.51 20.64 -48.55
N PRO A 9 13.11 21.80 -48.79
CA PRO A 9 14.14 22.35 -47.88
C PRO A 9 13.50 22.63 -46.51
N HIS A 10 14.08 22.07 -45.46
CA HIS A 10 13.72 22.41 -44.08
C HIS A 10 13.96 23.94 -43.86
N PRO A 11 13.07 24.65 -43.16
CA PRO A 11 13.26 26.06 -42.89
C PRO A 11 14.52 26.23 -42.07
N THR A 12 15.53 26.94 -42.65
CA THR A 12 16.82 27.22 -42.06
C THR A 12 16.77 28.37 -41.05
N SER A 13 15.61 28.88 -40.67
CA SER A 13 15.43 29.91 -39.67
C SER A 13 15.17 29.33 -38.29
N THR A 14 16.05 29.61 -37.34
CA THR A 14 15.79 29.31 -35.93
C THR A 14 14.43 29.91 -35.54
N PRO A 15 13.51 29.10 -34.94
CA PRO A 15 12.23 29.62 -34.50
C PRO A 15 12.37 30.88 -33.64
N GLU A 16 11.43 31.81 -33.77
CA GLU A 16 11.46 33.11 -33.06
C GLU A 16 11.61 32.96 -31.54
N LEU A 17 11.04 31.86 -30.99
CA LEU A 17 11.18 31.49 -29.60
C LEU A 17 12.64 31.39 -29.12
N PHE A 18 13.56 30.95 -29.96
CA PHE A 18 15.00 30.84 -29.64
C PHE A 18 15.80 32.12 -29.93
N ARG A 19 15.14 33.18 -30.40
CA ARG A 19 15.76 34.51 -30.66
C ARG A 19 15.32 35.57 -29.66
N SER A 20 14.30 35.28 -28.87
CA SER A 20 13.79 36.19 -27.84
C SER A 20 14.28 35.77 -26.45
N GLU A 21 14.25 36.73 -25.51
CA GLU A 21 14.51 36.44 -24.11
C GLU A 21 13.50 35.40 -23.61
N LEU A 22 14.01 34.29 -23.05
CA LEU A 22 13.18 33.24 -22.54
C LEU A 22 12.46 33.70 -21.26
N ARG A 23 11.11 33.70 -21.28
CA ARG A 23 10.24 33.97 -20.14
C ARG A 23 9.34 32.79 -19.94
N VAL A 24 9.33 32.23 -18.71
CA VAL A 24 8.59 31.00 -18.39
C VAL A 24 7.50 31.29 -17.39
N VAL A 25 6.30 30.74 -17.63
CA VAL A 25 5.25 30.62 -16.65
C VAL A 25 5.22 29.15 -16.21
N SER A 26 5.49 28.89 -14.95
CA SER A 26 5.44 27.55 -14.35
C SER A 26 4.16 27.40 -13.54
N ALA A 27 3.34 26.39 -13.84
CA ALA A 27 2.21 26.00 -13.03
C ALA A 27 2.42 24.55 -12.54
N GLY A 28 2.53 24.34 -11.24
CA GLY A 28 2.74 23.01 -10.66
C GLY A 28 3.82 22.98 -9.59
N LEU A 29 4.74 22.01 -9.67
CA LEU A 29 5.76 21.82 -8.63
C LEU A 29 6.80 22.94 -8.63
N SER A 30 6.99 23.60 -7.50
CA SER A 30 7.94 24.70 -7.30
C SER A 30 9.40 24.32 -7.62
N GLY A 31 9.76 23.04 -7.53
CA GLY A 31 11.10 22.55 -7.90
C GLY A 31 11.46 22.80 -9.37
N PHE A 32 10.50 22.82 -10.29
CA PHE A 32 10.74 23.16 -11.69
C PHE A 32 11.03 24.66 -11.86
N ALA A 33 10.30 25.51 -11.15
CA ALA A 33 10.54 26.95 -11.15
C ALA A 33 11.90 27.29 -10.51
N ALA A 34 12.30 26.59 -9.45
CA ALA A 34 13.61 26.75 -8.80
C ALA A 34 14.74 26.43 -9.77
N ALA A 35 14.69 25.29 -10.47
CA ALA A 35 15.70 24.88 -11.45
C ALA A 35 15.88 25.90 -12.60
N LEU A 36 14.82 26.60 -13.00
CA LEU A 36 14.89 27.67 -14.01
C LEU A 36 15.52 28.95 -13.45
N ARG A 37 15.18 29.30 -12.20
CA ARG A 37 15.80 30.46 -11.51
C ARG A 37 17.30 30.28 -11.32
N ASP A 38 17.73 29.05 -10.99
CA ASP A 38 19.15 28.71 -10.86
C ASP A 38 19.92 28.91 -12.18
N GLN A 39 19.22 28.82 -13.31
CA GLN A 39 19.77 29.12 -14.66
C GLN A 39 19.54 30.56 -15.08
N SER A 40 19.14 31.46 -14.18
CA SER A 40 18.86 32.87 -14.45
C SER A 40 17.73 33.10 -15.46
N VAL A 41 16.84 32.16 -15.64
CA VAL A 41 15.66 32.28 -16.51
C VAL A 41 14.54 32.99 -15.74
N PRO A 42 13.98 34.10 -16.24
CA PRO A 42 12.82 34.74 -15.65
C PRO A 42 11.62 33.79 -15.63
N VAL A 43 11.13 33.43 -14.43
CA VAL A 43 9.99 32.53 -14.26
C VAL A 43 8.95 33.13 -13.34
N VAL A 44 7.71 33.14 -13.80
CA VAL A 44 6.53 33.42 -12.99
C VAL A 44 5.93 32.09 -12.56
N GLU A 45 5.89 31.84 -11.26
CA GLU A 45 5.30 30.63 -10.70
C GLU A 45 3.83 30.89 -10.37
N LEU A 46 2.97 30.03 -10.89
CA LEU A 46 1.54 30.06 -10.64
C LEU A 46 1.14 28.80 -9.85
N ASP A 47 0.63 29.00 -8.65
CA ASP A 47 -0.05 27.96 -7.90
C ASP A 47 -1.55 27.95 -8.26
N TRP A 48 -1.82 27.73 -9.54
CA TRP A 48 -3.18 27.68 -10.04
C TRP A 48 -3.67 26.25 -10.15
N ARG A 49 -4.81 25.98 -9.53
CA ARG A 49 -5.60 24.74 -9.65
C ARG A 49 -7.05 25.11 -9.81
N PRO A 50 -7.76 24.52 -10.79
CA PRO A 50 -9.20 24.76 -10.89
C PRO A 50 -9.89 24.20 -9.64
N PRO A 51 -10.52 25.01 -8.80
CA PRO A 51 -11.28 24.51 -7.66
C PRO A 51 -12.34 23.50 -8.14
N ALA A 52 -12.35 22.30 -7.54
CA ALA A 52 -13.32 21.23 -7.84
C ALA A 52 -13.48 20.94 -9.34
N ASP A 53 -12.37 20.99 -10.13
CA ASP A 53 -12.37 20.85 -11.60
C ASP A 53 -13.32 21.81 -12.32
N GLY A 54 -13.57 22.99 -11.75
CA GLY A 54 -14.47 24.00 -12.32
C GLY A 54 -15.96 23.68 -12.18
N ARG A 55 -16.34 22.70 -11.39
CA ARG A 55 -17.76 22.38 -11.13
C ARG A 55 -18.37 23.42 -10.21
N VAL A 56 -19.18 24.32 -10.78
CA VAL A 56 -19.76 25.48 -10.08
C VAL A 56 -20.42 25.08 -8.74
N ALA A 57 -21.26 24.05 -8.73
CA ALA A 57 -21.94 23.61 -7.51
C ALA A 57 -20.98 23.19 -6.38
N LEU A 58 -19.82 22.59 -6.71
CA LEU A 58 -18.81 22.23 -5.72
C LEU A 58 -17.97 23.45 -5.31
N VAL A 59 -17.70 24.36 -6.25
CA VAL A 59 -17.03 25.65 -5.94
C VAL A 59 -17.87 26.46 -4.97
N ASP A 60 -19.17 26.52 -5.18
CA ASP A 60 -20.11 27.25 -4.29
C ASP A 60 -20.11 26.64 -2.87
N ILE A 61 -20.13 25.30 -2.75
CA ILE A 61 -20.05 24.62 -1.45
C ILE A 61 -18.71 24.93 -0.76
N LEU A 62 -17.59 24.83 -1.48
CA LEU A 62 -16.27 25.16 -0.92
C LEU A 62 -16.19 26.61 -0.49
N THR A 63 -16.67 27.54 -1.32
CA THR A 63 -16.70 28.97 -1.02
C THR A 63 -17.53 29.27 0.22
N ALA A 64 -18.73 28.69 0.33
CA ALA A 64 -19.56 28.82 1.50
C ALA A 64 -18.90 28.27 2.77
N SER A 65 -18.23 27.10 2.64
CA SER A 65 -17.52 26.47 3.76
C SER A 65 -16.33 27.32 4.24
N TYR A 66 -15.57 27.92 3.33
CA TYR A 66 -14.45 28.81 3.68
C TYR A 66 -14.91 30.18 4.22
N ALA A 67 -16.09 30.65 3.82
CA ALA A 67 -16.68 31.89 4.34
C ALA A 67 -17.22 31.74 5.75
N ASP A 68 -17.58 30.53 6.17
CA ASP A 68 -18.00 30.23 7.55
C ASP A 68 -16.80 30.09 8.48
N ALA A 69 -16.46 31.17 9.18
CA ALA A 69 -15.30 31.17 10.09
C ALA A 69 -15.42 30.12 11.23
N ALA A 70 -16.66 29.90 11.74
CA ALA A 70 -16.84 28.90 12.81
C ALA A 70 -16.67 27.47 12.29
N LEU A 71 -17.10 27.14 11.08
CA LEU A 71 -16.88 25.87 10.42
C LEU A 71 -15.38 25.68 10.13
N SER A 72 -14.73 26.69 9.56
CA SER A 72 -13.29 26.64 9.24
C SER A 72 -12.44 26.38 10.49
N GLU A 73 -12.76 27.02 11.61
CA GLU A 73 -12.08 26.80 12.89
C GLU A 73 -12.30 25.38 13.44
N ARG A 74 -13.51 24.82 13.30
CA ARG A 74 -13.78 23.43 13.70
C ARG A 74 -13.01 22.43 12.84
N ILE A 75 -12.97 22.64 11.51
CA ILE A 75 -12.19 21.81 10.57
C ILE A 75 -10.70 21.85 10.93
N GLU A 76 -10.15 23.03 11.17
CA GLU A 76 -8.75 23.19 11.52
C GLU A 76 -8.40 22.44 12.82
N ARG A 77 -9.18 22.62 13.88
CA ARG A 77 -8.98 21.88 15.14
C ARG A 77 -9.09 20.36 14.96
N ALA A 78 -10.04 19.91 14.17
CA ALA A 78 -10.21 18.49 13.87
C ALA A 78 -9.03 17.92 13.06
N ASN A 79 -8.54 18.68 12.07
CA ASN A 79 -7.37 18.30 11.28
C ASN A 79 -6.09 18.26 12.13
N GLN A 80 -5.91 19.19 13.04
CA GLN A 80 -4.80 19.19 14.01
C GLN A 80 -4.84 17.93 14.91
N GLU A 81 -6.02 17.52 15.39
CA GLU A 81 -6.16 16.29 16.18
C GLU A 81 -5.81 15.05 15.35
N VAL A 82 -6.23 14.98 14.08
CA VAL A 82 -5.85 13.88 13.19
C VAL A 82 -4.34 13.83 12.98
N LEU A 83 -3.70 14.97 12.72
CA LEU A 83 -2.23 15.05 12.58
C LEU A 83 -1.52 14.62 13.87
N ARG A 84 -2.02 15.06 15.04
CA ARG A 84 -1.48 14.62 16.33
C ARG A 84 -1.56 13.09 16.48
N ARG A 85 -2.69 12.47 16.13
CA ARG A 85 -2.83 11.01 16.19
C ARG A 85 -1.88 10.28 15.25
N ILE A 86 -1.63 10.82 14.06
CA ILE A 86 -0.65 10.26 13.11
C ILE A 86 0.77 10.34 13.68
N VAL A 87 1.14 11.50 14.25
CA VAL A 87 2.49 11.72 14.81
C VAL A 87 2.72 10.92 16.09
N ASP A 88 1.72 10.79 16.95
CA ASP A 88 1.79 10.06 18.21
C ASP A 88 1.65 8.53 18.04
N ALA A 89 1.36 8.05 16.84
CA ALA A 89 1.23 6.63 16.58
C ALA A 89 2.55 5.87 16.81
N ASN A 90 2.45 4.73 17.47
CA ASN A 90 3.59 3.84 17.76
C ASN A 90 3.27 2.40 17.31
N PRO A 91 3.30 2.09 16.01
CA PRO A 91 3.01 0.76 15.53
C PRO A 91 4.17 -0.21 15.77
N GLN A 92 3.88 -1.30 16.44
CA GLN A 92 4.79 -2.41 16.74
C GLN A 92 4.27 -3.70 16.09
N ILE A 93 5.13 -4.51 15.48
CA ILE A 93 4.73 -5.88 15.14
C ILE A 93 4.83 -6.73 16.41
N VAL A 94 3.68 -7.19 16.87
CA VAL A 94 3.55 -7.90 18.16
C VAL A 94 3.43 -9.41 17.99
N ALA A 95 3.05 -9.88 16.81
CA ALA A 95 2.91 -11.30 16.51
C ALA A 95 2.97 -11.58 15.01
N VAL A 96 3.15 -12.85 14.70
CA VAL A 96 2.82 -13.45 13.40
C VAL A 96 1.92 -14.63 13.68
N ALA A 97 0.76 -14.67 13.02
CA ALA A 97 -0.24 -15.70 13.22
C ALA A 97 -1.00 -16.02 11.93
N PRO A 98 -1.69 -17.18 11.85
CA PRO A 98 -2.62 -17.43 10.74
C PRO A 98 -3.77 -16.42 10.73
N ALA A 99 -4.15 -15.93 9.55
CA ALA A 99 -5.21 -14.93 9.40
C ALA A 99 -6.56 -15.41 9.98
N GLY A 100 -6.89 -16.69 9.83
CA GLY A 100 -8.11 -17.27 10.38
C GLY A 100 -8.23 -17.13 11.89
N GLN A 101 -7.09 -17.18 12.60
CA GLN A 101 -7.05 -17.10 14.05
C GLN A 101 -7.12 -15.63 14.52
N ASP A 102 -6.16 -14.82 14.12
CA ASP A 102 -5.97 -13.49 14.73
C ASP A 102 -6.89 -12.41 14.14
N MET A 103 -7.34 -12.59 12.89
CA MET A 103 -8.30 -11.70 12.26
C MET A 103 -9.75 -12.16 12.43
N GLY A 104 -9.98 -13.35 12.98
CA GLY A 104 -11.32 -13.95 13.04
C GLY A 104 -11.93 -14.18 11.66
N LEU A 105 -11.09 -14.52 10.67
CA LEU A 105 -11.52 -14.69 9.29
C LEU A 105 -12.34 -15.99 9.17
N PRO A 106 -13.61 -15.93 8.75
CA PRO A 106 -14.44 -17.12 8.63
C PRO A 106 -13.86 -18.12 7.62
N GLU A 107 -14.14 -19.39 7.85
CA GLU A 107 -13.79 -20.44 6.91
C GLU A 107 -14.32 -20.10 5.50
N ARG A 108 -13.56 -20.45 4.46
CA ARG A 108 -13.85 -20.16 3.06
C ARG A 108 -14.07 -18.68 2.73
N THR A 109 -13.48 -17.78 3.52
CA THR A 109 -13.44 -16.35 3.23
C THR A 109 -12.06 -15.97 2.76
N LEU A 110 -11.98 -15.24 1.63
CA LEU A 110 -10.77 -14.62 1.11
C LEU A 110 -10.92 -13.12 1.16
N LEU A 111 -9.87 -12.45 1.62
CA LEU A 111 -9.78 -10.99 1.55
C LEU A 111 -9.01 -10.59 0.30
N HIS A 112 -9.43 -9.52 -0.34
CA HIS A 112 -8.77 -8.99 -1.54
C HIS A 112 -8.37 -7.52 -1.36
N ALA A 113 -7.34 -7.09 -2.09
CA ALA A 113 -6.98 -5.68 -2.19
C ALA A 113 -8.08 -4.88 -2.90
N GLY A 114 -8.13 -3.58 -2.62
CA GLY A 114 -9.00 -2.65 -3.33
C GLY A 114 -10.43 -2.54 -2.78
N PRO A 115 -11.26 -1.75 -3.46
CA PRO A 115 -12.69 -1.60 -3.20
C PRO A 115 -13.46 -2.92 -3.26
N PRO A 116 -14.64 -3.02 -2.61
CA PRO A 116 -15.54 -4.15 -2.81
C PRO A 116 -15.81 -4.37 -4.31
N ILE A 117 -15.68 -5.59 -4.76
CA ILE A 117 -15.85 -5.95 -6.17
C ILE A 117 -16.37 -7.38 -6.29
N THR A 118 -17.22 -7.63 -7.27
CA THR A 118 -17.68 -8.98 -7.60
C THR A 118 -16.67 -9.74 -8.44
N TRP A 119 -16.70 -11.04 -8.37
CA TRP A 119 -15.77 -11.93 -9.05
C TRP A 119 -15.63 -11.62 -10.56
N ASP A 120 -16.74 -11.44 -11.24
CA ASP A 120 -16.83 -11.18 -12.68
C ASP A 120 -16.21 -9.84 -13.10
N ARG A 121 -16.12 -8.88 -12.17
CA ARG A 121 -15.55 -7.55 -12.40
C ARG A 121 -14.07 -7.44 -11.96
N MET A 122 -13.54 -8.43 -11.26
CA MET A 122 -12.13 -8.43 -10.84
C MET A 122 -11.20 -8.47 -12.04
N CYS A 123 -10.10 -7.74 -11.99
CA CYS A 123 -9.05 -7.84 -13.01
C CYS A 123 -8.39 -9.23 -13.00
N GLY A 124 -7.85 -9.63 -14.15
CA GLY A 124 -7.27 -10.97 -14.32
C GLY A 124 -6.23 -11.36 -13.27
N PRO A 125 -5.26 -10.50 -12.90
CA PRO A 125 -4.32 -10.81 -11.82
C PRO A 125 -5.01 -11.10 -10.48
N GLN A 126 -6.04 -10.34 -10.12
CA GLN A 126 -6.77 -10.54 -8.86
C GLN A 126 -7.60 -11.82 -8.87
N GLN A 127 -8.25 -12.13 -10.00
CA GLN A 127 -8.93 -13.43 -10.16
C GLN A 127 -7.94 -14.59 -9.99
N ARG A 128 -6.79 -14.53 -10.66
CA ARG A 128 -5.76 -15.58 -10.52
C ARG A 128 -5.22 -15.71 -9.10
N ALA A 129 -5.07 -14.57 -8.38
CA ALA A 129 -4.65 -14.60 -6.97
C ALA A 129 -5.71 -15.31 -6.09
N VAL A 130 -6.98 -15.07 -6.32
CA VAL A 130 -8.08 -15.79 -5.65
C VAL A 130 -8.03 -17.29 -5.94
N LEU A 131 -7.83 -17.69 -7.22
CA LEU A 131 -7.73 -19.11 -7.59
C LEU A 131 -6.52 -19.79 -6.92
N GLY A 132 -5.39 -19.10 -6.87
CA GLY A 132 -4.19 -19.59 -6.19
C GLY A 132 -4.38 -19.72 -4.68
N ALA A 133 -5.05 -18.77 -4.03
CA ALA A 133 -5.37 -18.85 -2.60
C ALA A 133 -6.30 -20.04 -2.29
N ILE A 134 -7.29 -20.31 -3.14
CA ILE A 134 -8.18 -21.48 -3.01
C ILE A 134 -7.40 -22.78 -3.10
N GLN A 135 -6.44 -22.87 -4.03
CA GLN A 135 -5.56 -24.04 -4.15
C GLN A 135 -4.58 -24.15 -2.97
N PHE A 136 -4.02 -23.04 -2.52
CA PHE A 136 -3.16 -23.01 -1.33
C PHE A 136 -3.87 -23.54 -0.08
N GLU A 137 -5.15 -23.19 0.10
CA GLU A 137 -5.99 -23.70 1.20
C GLU A 137 -6.42 -25.17 1.01
N GLY A 138 -6.16 -25.76 -0.16
CA GLY A 138 -6.61 -27.12 -0.48
C GLY A 138 -8.11 -27.25 -0.72
N TRP A 139 -8.82 -26.15 -0.96
CA TRP A 139 -10.27 -26.18 -1.21
C TRP A 139 -10.60 -26.67 -2.61
N ALA A 140 -9.69 -26.54 -3.56
CA ALA A 140 -9.75 -27.10 -4.90
C ALA A 140 -8.38 -27.60 -5.35
N ALA A 141 -8.38 -28.64 -6.18
CA ALA A 141 -7.17 -29.25 -6.69
C ALA A 141 -6.54 -28.46 -7.87
N ASP A 142 -7.35 -27.67 -8.57
CA ASP A 142 -6.93 -26.92 -9.76
C ASP A 142 -7.72 -25.61 -9.93
N GLY A 143 -7.25 -24.75 -10.85
CA GLY A 143 -7.87 -23.45 -11.07
C GLY A 143 -9.30 -23.52 -11.62
N ALA A 144 -9.66 -24.55 -12.39
CA ALA A 144 -11.00 -24.69 -12.93
C ALA A 144 -12.02 -25.01 -11.82
N ARG A 145 -11.67 -25.93 -10.92
CA ARG A 145 -12.47 -26.24 -9.75
C ARG A 145 -12.53 -25.07 -8.77
N ALA A 146 -11.42 -24.32 -8.61
CA ALA A 146 -11.40 -23.12 -7.79
C ALA A 146 -12.37 -22.05 -8.34
N ALA A 147 -12.38 -21.82 -9.65
CA ALA A 147 -13.32 -20.89 -10.29
C ALA A 147 -14.78 -21.30 -10.11
N ASP A 148 -15.08 -22.60 -10.21
CA ASP A 148 -16.42 -23.17 -9.96
C ASP A 148 -16.89 -22.93 -8.52
N LEU A 149 -16.01 -23.10 -7.51
CA LEU A 149 -16.33 -22.77 -6.12
C LEU A 149 -16.73 -21.30 -5.94
N VAL A 150 -16.00 -20.39 -6.58
CA VAL A 150 -16.31 -18.95 -6.50
C VAL A 150 -17.62 -18.64 -7.22
N ALA A 151 -17.81 -19.19 -8.44
CA ALA A 151 -19.04 -18.97 -9.24
C ALA A 151 -20.29 -19.46 -8.52
N ARG A 152 -20.20 -20.54 -7.73
CA ARG A 152 -21.30 -21.07 -6.91
C ARG A 152 -21.47 -20.37 -5.55
N GLY A 153 -20.69 -19.34 -5.27
CA GLY A 153 -20.75 -18.62 -4.00
C GLY A 153 -20.30 -19.45 -2.78
N GLN A 154 -19.51 -20.50 -2.99
CA GLN A 154 -18.95 -21.35 -1.93
C GLN A 154 -17.67 -20.77 -1.31
N VAL A 155 -17.17 -19.68 -1.86
CA VAL A 155 -16.07 -18.86 -1.31
C VAL A 155 -16.57 -17.43 -1.20
N THR A 156 -16.44 -16.86 -0.02
CA THR A 156 -16.80 -15.47 0.25
C THR A 156 -15.61 -14.56 -0.07
N LEU A 157 -15.81 -13.52 -0.87
CA LEU A 157 -14.81 -12.50 -1.17
C LEU A 157 -15.14 -11.22 -0.40
N ARG A 158 -14.17 -10.68 0.33
CA ARG A 158 -14.30 -9.45 1.12
C ARG A 158 -13.10 -8.54 0.92
N PRO A 159 -13.27 -7.22 0.95
CA PRO A 159 -12.12 -6.31 0.88
C PRO A 159 -11.31 -6.34 2.18
N CYS A 160 -9.97 -6.29 2.08
CA CYS A 160 -9.05 -6.32 3.20
C CYS A 160 -9.35 -5.26 4.27
N HIS A 161 -9.77 -4.06 3.86
CA HIS A 161 -10.04 -2.98 4.80
C HIS A 161 -11.19 -3.28 5.78
N SER A 162 -12.10 -4.21 5.45
CA SER A 162 -13.18 -4.64 6.36
C SER A 162 -12.67 -5.46 7.54
N TYR A 163 -11.42 -5.92 7.48
CA TYR A 163 -10.73 -6.70 8.51
C TYR A 163 -9.45 -6.03 9.01
N ASN A 164 -9.37 -4.71 8.93
CA ASN A 164 -8.17 -3.93 9.31
C ASN A 164 -6.89 -4.41 8.62
N ALA A 165 -7.02 -5.00 7.45
CA ALA A 165 -5.90 -5.56 6.70
C ALA A 165 -5.54 -4.72 5.48
N VAL A 166 -4.30 -4.87 5.03
CA VAL A 166 -3.76 -4.27 3.83
C VAL A 166 -2.83 -5.25 3.12
N VAL A 167 -2.96 -5.34 1.81
CA VAL A 167 -2.07 -6.11 0.94
C VAL A 167 -1.76 -5.32 -0.32
N PRO A 168 -0.58 -5.52 -0.94
CA PRO A 168 -0.20 -4.80 -2.14
C PRO A 168 -0.83 -5.43 -3.40
N MET A 169 -0.91 -4.64 -4.46
CA MET A 169 -1.24 -5.06 -5.83
C MET A 169 -2.57 -5.84 -5.92
N ALA A 170 -2.54 -7.05 -6.49
CA ALA A 170 -3.65 -7.97 -6.56
C ALA A 170 -3.68 -8.97 -5.39
N GLY A 171 -3.01 -8.65 -4.29
CA GLY A 171 -2.85 -9.53 -3.13
C GLY A 171 -4.18 -9.96 -2.52
N VAL A 172 -4.14 -11.13 -1.92
CA VAL A 172 -5.25 -11.75 -1.19
C VAL A 172 -4.76 -12.28 0.16
N ILE A 173 -5.67 -12.43 1.11
CA ILE A 173 -5.44 -13.11 2.38
C ILE A 173 -6.42 -14.26 2.49
N SER A 174 -5.92 -15.44 2.82
CA SER A 174 -6.73 -16.62 3.13
C SER A 174 -6.49 -17.07 4.57
N PRO A 175 -7.36 -17.90 5.16
CA PRO A 175 -7.30 -18.24 6.58
C PRO A 175 -5.98 -18.84 7.06
N SER A 176 -5.31 -19.66 6.22
CA SER A 176 -4.04 -20.29 6.60
C SER A 176 -2.80 -19.43 6.33
N MET A 177 -2.94 -18.30 5.62
CA MET A 177 -1.80 -17.41 5.37
C MET A 177 -1.33 -16.76 6.67
N PRO A 178 0.01 -16.74 6.92
CA PRO A 178 0.55 -16.00 8.04
C PRO A 178 0.42 -14.50 7.79
N VAL A 179 -0.01 -13.76 8.81
CA VAL A 179 -0.11 -12.31 8.80
C VAL A 179 0.75 -11.70 9.90
N LEU A 180 1.34 -10.55 9.58
CA LEU A 180 1.94 -9.66 10.55
C LEU A 180 0.83 -8.99 11.34
N VAL A 181 0.91 -9.03 12.67
CA VAL A 181 -0.01 -8.34 13.58
C VAL A 181 0.67 -7.06 14.05
N ALA A 182 0.25 -5.93 13.51
CA ALA A 182 0.71 -4.62 13.94
C ALA A 182 -0.25 -4.06 15.00
N ARG A 183 0.25 -3.74 16.18
CA ARG A 183 -0.50 -3.03 17.23
C ARG A 183 0.05 -1.62 17.36
N ASN A 184 -0.82 -0.65 17.35
CA ASN A 184 -0.49 0.72 17.70
C ASN A 184 -0.50 0.84 19.23
N GLU A 185 0.65 0.93 19.85
CA GLU A 185 0.77 0.98 21.32
C GLU A 185 0.13 2.21 21.92
N THR A 186 0.07 3.33 21.17
CA THR A 186 -0.56 4.56 21.65
C THR A 186 -2.08 4.48 21.68
N PHE A 187 -2.68 3.83 20.67
CA PHE A 187 -4.14 3.85 20.48
C PHE A 187 -4.80 2.47 20.60
N GLY A 188 -4.01 1.40 20.71
CA GLY A 188 -4.49 0.03 20.96
C GLY A 188 -5.10 -0.69 19.76
N ASN A 189 -5.24 -0.03 18.60
CA ASN A 189 -5.81 -0.65 17.42
C ASN A 189 -4.84 -1.60 16.72
N LEU A 190 -5.39 -2.61 16.03
CA LEU A 190 -4.65 -3.61 15.27
C LEU A 190 -4.77 -3.38 13.77
N ALA A 191 -3.72 -3.75 13.05
CA ALA A 191 -3.73 -3.87 11.60
C ALA A 191 -2.93 -5.11 11.16
N PHE A 192 -3.24 -5.61 9.96
CA PHE A 192 -2.71 -6.86 9.46
C PHE A 192 -2.18 -6.71 8.04
N SER A 193 -1.10 -7.44 7.72
CA SER A 193 -0.61 -7.62 6.36
C SER A 193 0.03 -9.00 6.21
N THR A 194 0.01 -9.56 5.00
CA THR A 194 0.77 -10.79 4.68
C THR A 194 2.25 -10.50 4.61
N PHE A 195 3.06 -11.55 4.47
CA PHE A 195 4.47 -11.38 4.09
C PHE A 195 4.63 -10.97 2.63
N ASN A 196 5.77 -10.37 2.33
CA ASN A 196 6.16 -10.06 0.98
C ASN A 196 6.59 -11.33 0.23
N GLU A 197 5.85 -11.71 -0.80
CA GLU A 197 6.13 -12.92 -1.58
C GLU A 197 7.34 -12.78 -2.52
N GLY A 198 7.95 -11.61 -2.62
CA GLY A 198 9.03 -11.30 -3.54
C GLY A 198 8.56 -10.79 -4.90
N ARG A 199 9.51 -10.48 -5.77
CA ARG A 199 9.26 -10.03 -7.15
C ARG A 199 9.12 -11.24 -8.07
N GLY A 200 8.32 -11.08 -9.13
CA GLY A 200 8.15 -12.10 -10.17
C GLY A 200 7.01 -13.06 -9.91
N ASN A 201 7.28 -14.34 -9.78
CA ASN A 201 6.28 -15.38 -9.62
C ASN A 201 5.66 -15.36 -8.20
N SER A 202 4.68 -14.50 -7.98
CA SER A 202 3.99 -14.36 -6.70
C SER A 202 2.50 -14.16 -6.89
N LEU A 203 1.73 -14.56 -5.88
CA LEU A 203 0.28 -14.56 -5.93
C LEU A 203 -0.27 -13.13 -6.15
N TRP A 204 0.32 -12.14 -5.53
CA TRP A 204 -0.10 -10.74 -5.68
C TRP A 204 0.12 -10.15 -7.08
N PHE A 205 0.90 -10.80 -7.95
CA PHE A 205 0.94 -10.53 -9.40
C PHE A 205 0.02 -11.46 -10.20
N GLY A 206 -0.75 -12.32 -9.52
CA GLY A 206 -1.64 -13.27 -10.13
C GLY A 206 -0.93 -14.48 -10.72
N VAL A 207 0.22 -14.87 -10.18
CA VAL A 207 0.90 -16.12 -10.49
C VAL A 207 0.59 -17.13 -9.40
N TYR A 208 0.13 -18.33 -9.79
CA TYR A 208 -0.21 -19.42 -8.87
C TYR A 208 0.26 -20.78 -9.40
N ASP A 209 1.41 -20.77 -10.04
CA ASP A 209 2.11 -22.02 -10.37
C ASP A 209 2.60 -22.75 -9.11
N GLU A 210 3.08 -23.96 -9.26
CA GLU A 210 3.51 -24.76 -8.11
C GLU A 210 4.60 -24.07 -7.30
N GLY A 211 5.53 -23.35 -7.95
CA GLY A 211 6.59 -22.62 -7.24
C GLY A 211 6.05 -21.49 -6.36
N ALA A 212 5.01 -20.76 -6.83
CA ALA A 212 4.35 -19.74 -6.02
C ALA A 212 3.60 -20.37 -4.83
N LEU A 213 2.89 -21.47 -5.06
CA LEU A 213 2.16 -22.20 -4.01
C LEU A 213 3.12 -22.85 -2.99
N GLU A 214 4.25 -23.42 -3.42
CA GLU A 214 5.29 -23.95 -2.52
C GLU A 214 5.87 -22.83 -1.64
N ARG A 215 6.11 -21.65 -2.20
CA ARG A 215 6.58 -20.50 -1.43
C ARG A 215 5.56 -20.08 -0.36
N LEU A 216 4.29 -20.04 -0.68
CA LEU A 216 3.23 -19.74 0.29
C LEU A 216 3.17 -20.79 1.40
N ARG A 217 3.29 -22.08 1.07
CA ARG A 217 3.37 -23.17 2.05
C ARG A 217 4.59 -23.01 2.95
N TRP A 218 5.76 -22.70 2.37
CA TRP A 218 6.97 -22.41 3.15
C TRP A 218 6.80 -21.21 4.07
N MET A 219 6.13 -20.14 3.60
CA MET A 219 5.82 -18.98 4.45
C MET A 219 4.90 -19.36 5.60
N ARG A 220 3.90 -20.22 5.36
CA ARG A 220 2.99 -20.71 6.40
C ARG A 220 3.70 -21.63 7.40
N ASP A 221 4.47 -22.59 6.90
CA ASP A 221 4.97 -23.71 7.70
C ASP A 221 6.34 -23.45 8.32
N THR A 222 7.11 -22.50 7.79
CA THR A 222 8.48 -22.21 8.23
C THR A 222 8.69 -20.75 8.60
N LEU A 223 8.49 -19.80 7.67
CA LEU A 223 8.83 -18.40 7.87
C LEU A 223 7.96 -17.77 8.96
N GLY A 224 6.64 -17.94 8.89
CA GLY A 224 5.69 -17.38 9.85
C GLY A 224 5.97 -17.86 11.28
N PRO A 225 6.06 -19.18 11.54
CA PRO A 225 6.42 -19.71 12.85
C PRO A 225 7.77 -19.20 13.37
N ALA A 226 8.82 -19.18 12.51
CA ALA A 226 10.15 -18.71 12.89
C ALA A 226 10.15 -17.22 13.29
N MET A 227 9.51 -16.36 12.50
CA MET A 227 9.37 -14.94 12.82
C MET A 227 8.49 -14.72 14.06
N GLY A 228 7.41 -15.48 14.19
CA GLY A 228 6.56 -15.43 15.38
C GLY A 228 7.32 -15.83 16.66
N ALA A 229 8.18 -16.84 16.59
CA ALA A 229 9.05 -17.24 17.70
C ALA A 229 10.05 -16.12 18.05
N ALA A 230 10.69 -15.52 17.05
CA ALA A 230 11.63 -14.42 17.26
C ALA A 230 10.97 -13.20 17.92
N ILE A 231 9.74 -12.85 17.53
CA ILE A 231 9.01 -11.72 18.11
C ILE A 231 8.59 -12.02 19.55
N ARG A 232 8.18 -13.26 19.85
CA ARG A 232 7.87 -13.65 21.23
C ARG A 232 9.10 -13.61 22.15
N GLU A 233 10.26 -14.02 21.65
CA GLU A 233 11.53 -14.04 22.40
C GLU A 233 12.10 -12.62 22.55
N GLY A 234 12.25 -11.90 21.44
CA GLY A 234 12.89 -10.58 21.41
C GLY A 234 11.97 -9.41 21.76
N GLY A 235 10.68 -9.68 21.94
CA GLY A 235 9.65 -8.64 22.16
C GLY A 235 9.16 -7.98 20.88
N PRO A 236 8.21 -7.04 21.00
CA PRO A 236 7.62 -6.32 19.88
C PRO A 236 8.66 -5.60 19.02
N LEU A 237 8.48 -5.65 17.70
CA LEU A 237 9.39 -5.03 16.76
C LEU A 237 8.89 -3.63 16.39
N SER A 238 9.64 -2.59 16.78
CA SER A 238 9.34 -1.21 16.37
C SER A 238 9.60 -1.03 14.89
N VAL A 239 8.53 -0.83 14.12
CA VAL A 239 8.63 -0.59 12.68
C VAL A 239 9.22 0.78 12.40
N PHE A 240 8.81 1.81 13.15
CA PHE A 240 9.29 3.17 12.94
C PHE A 240 10.77 3.36 13.27
N ASP A 241 11.32 2.62 14.24
CA ASP A 241 12.76 2.64 14.50
C ASP A 241 13.58 2.09 13.33
N ILE A 242 13.07 1.04 12.67
CA ILE A 242 13.70 0.48 11.48
C ILE A 242 13.56 1.45 10.30
N VAL A 243 12.36 2.00 10.10
CA VAL A 243 12.09 2.99 9.04
C VAL A 243 12.99 4.22 9.19
N ALA A 244 13.10 4.79 10.39
CA ALA A 244 13.93 5.97 10.65
C ALA A 244 15.40 5.71 10.29
N GLN A 245 15.94 4.56 10.66
CA GLN A 245 17.31 4.17 10.30
C GLN A 245 17.44 3.87 8.80
N GLY A 246 16.47 3.16 8.21
CA GLY A 246 16.47 2.82 6.79
C GLY A 246 16.43 4.06 5.89
N VAL A 247 15.63 5.06 6.24
CA VAL A 247 15.58 6.35 5.52
C VAL A 247 16.92 7.07 5.57
N GLN A 248 17.60 7.09 6.72
CA GLN A 248 18.95 7.64 6.83
C GLN A 248 19.98 6.87 5.98
N MET A 249 19.74 5.60 5.70
CA MET A 249 20.56 4.75 4.85
C MET A 249 20.17 4.80 3.35
N GLY A 250 19.17 5.61 2.99
CA GLY A 250 18.75 5.84 1.61
C GLY A 250 17.53 5.06 1.13
N ASP A 251 16.83 4.36 2.00
CA ASP A 251 15.54 3.73 1.69
C ASP A 251 14.41 4.76 1.61
N ASP A 252 13.37 4.46 0.84
CA ASP A 252 12.08 5.16 0.85
C ASP A 252 10.97 4.32 1.54
N CYS A 253 11.32 3.13 2.02
CA CYS A 253 10.46 2.16 2.70
C CYS A 253 9.25 1.68 1.89
N HIS A 254 9.26 1.91 0.58
CA HIS A 254 8.25 1.48 -0.38
C HIS A 254 8.90 0.80 -1.60
N ALA A 255 9.49 1.58 -2.52
CA ALA A 255 10.17 1.04 -3.71
C ALA A 255 11.60 0.58 -3.40
N ARG A 256 12.23 1.14 -2.38
CA ARG A 256 13.55 0.76 -1.86
C ARG A 256 13.43 0.47 -0.37
N SER A 257 13.66 -0.78 0.00
CA SER A 257 13.56 -1.26 1.38
C SER A 257 14.72 -2.19 1.75
N ALA A 258 15.84 -2.10 1.03
CA ALA A 258 16.99 -2.97 1.25
C ALA A 258 17.65 -2.73 2.61
N ALA A 259 17.83 -1.48 3.01
CA ALA A 259 18.37 -1.14 4.32
C ALA A 259 17.43 -1.57 5.45
N CYS A 260 16.13 -1.30 5.33
CA CYS A 260 15.14 -1.77 6.30
C CYS A 260 15.11 -3.30 6.38
N THR A 261 15.24 -4.00 5.25
CA THR A 261 15.34 -5.47 5.22
C THR A 261 16.58 -5.97 5.96
N ALA A 262 17.75 -5.35 5.75
CA ALA A 262 18.97 -5.70 6.47
C ALA A 262 18.85 -5.43 7.98
N LEU A 263 18.23 -4.32 8.37
CA LEU A 263 17.95 -4.00 9.78
C LEU A 263 16.96 -5.00 10.41
N LEU A 264 15.93 -5.43 9.68
CA LEU A 264 15.01 -6.48 10.11
C LEU A 264 15.76 -7.79 10.39
N VAL A 265 16.62 -8.22 9.46
CA VAL A 265 17.48 -9.41 9.62
C VAL A 265 18.34 -9.28 10.87
N LYS A 266 19.01 -8.15 11.06
CA LYS A 266 19.83 -7.86 12.24
C LYS A 266 19.04 -7.98 13.54
N ARG A 267 17.78 -7.50 13.57
CA ARG A 267 16.92 -7.53 14.76
C ARG A 267 16.39 -8.92 15.09
N LEU A 268 16.02 -9.70 14.06
CA LEU A 268 15.33 -10.97 14.28
C LEU A 268 16.25 -12.17 14.41
N THR A 269 17.46 -12.17 13.80
CA THR A 269 18.30 -13.37 13.72
C THR A 269 18.72 -13.88 15.10
N ALA A 270 19.16 -12.99 16.01
CA ALA A 270 19.53 -13.39 17.37
C ALA A 270 18.32 -13.98 18.11
N SER A 271 17.20 -13.29 18.10
CA SER A 271 15.96 -13.76 18.73
C SER A 271 15.43 -15.08 18.16
N MET A 272 15.64 -15.35 16.85
CA MET A 272 15.34 -16.67 16.27
C MET A 272 16.19 -17.78 16.88
N LEU A 273 17.51 -17.52 17.05
CA LEU A 273 18.43 -18.48 17.61
C LEU A 273 18.14 -18.69 19.10
N ASP A 274 17.90 -17.62 19.86
CA ASP A 274 17.58 -17.68 21.29
C ASP A 274 16.24 -18.39 21.56
N ALA A 275 15.28 -18.22 20.66
CA ALA A 275 13.99 -18.95 20.65
C ALA A 275 14.13 -20.44 20.24
N GLY A 276 15.33 -20.92 19.92
CA GLY A 276 15.55 -22.29 19.49
C GLY A 276 15.00 -22.63 18.10
N VAL A 277 14.83 -21.64 17.23
CA VAL A 277 14.41 -21.88 15.84
C VAL A 277 15.49 -22.70 15.13
N ASP A 278 15.04 -23.73 14.41
CA ASP A 278 15.96 -24.61 13.67
C ASP A 278 16.88 -23.80 12.74
N ARG A 279 18.17 -24.16 12.74
CA ARG A 279 19.20 -23.45 11.96
C ARG A 279 18.91 -23.40 10.45
N HIS A 280 18.22 -24.41 9.91
CA HIS A 280 17.86 -24.42 8.49
C HIS A 280 16.72 -23.43 8.20
N ALA A 281 15.79 -23.25 9.15
CA ALA A 281 14.76 -22.22 9.04
C ALA A 281 15.36 -20.81 9.16
N VAL A 282 16.31 -20.59 10.07
CA VAL A 282 17.07 -19.32 10.14
C VAL A 282 17.83 -19.05 8.83
N ALA A 283 18.54 -20.04 8.31
CA ALA A 283 19.27 -19.91 7.05
C ALA A 283 18.32 -19.67 5.85
N ALA A 284 17.12 -20.26 5.87
CA ALA A 284 16.09 -20.01 4.85
C ALA A 284 15.54 -18.58 4.93
N PHE A 285 15.32 -18.06 6.14
CA PHE A 285 14.95 -16.65 6.34
C PHE A 285 16.01 -15.69 5.81
N LEU A 286 17.30 -15.95 6.08
CA LEU A 286 18.40 -15.11 5.60
C LEU A 286 18.46 -15.08 4.07
N ARG A 287 18.35 -16.24 3.42
CA ARG A 287 18.29 -16.33 1.94
C ARG A 287 17.05 -15.61 1.38
N TYR A 288 15.90 -15.80 1.98
CA TYR A 288 14.68 -15.10 1.57
C TYR A 288 14.82 -13.57 1.66
N ALA A 289 15.46 -13.06 2.72
CA ALA A 289 15.69 -11.62 2.88
C ALA A 289 16.74 -11.09 1.90
N ASP A 290 17.76 -11.88 1.54
CA ASP A 290 18.78 -11.55 0.55
C ASP A 290 18.18 -11.51 -0.87
N ASP A 291 17.39 -12.52 -1.22
CA ASP A 291 16.69 -12.59 -2.51
C ASP A 291 15.56 -11.58 -2.64
N ASN A 292 14.99 -11.12 -1.53
CA ASN A 292 13.83 -10.23 -1.46
C ASN A 292 14.12 -8.95 -0.68
N ASN A 293 14.86 -8.03 -1.29
CA ASN A 293 15.17 -6.71 -0.71
C ASN A 293 13.94 -5.85 -0.37
N HIS A 294 12.73 -6.32 -0.71
CA HIS A 294 11.46 -5.68 -0.38
C HIS A 294 10.69 -6.40 0.74
N CYS A 295 11.29 -7.37 1.42
CA CYS A 295 10.56 -8.12 2.44
C CYS A 295 10.03 -7.24 3.56
N PHE A 296 10.67 -6.10 3.85
CA PHE A 296 10.23 -5.12 4.84
C PHE A 296 9.00 -4.30 4.41
N LEU A 297 8.64 -4.24 3.13
CA LEU A 297 7.50 -3.43 2.64
C LEU A 297 6.20 -3.75 3.39
N ASN A 298 5.90 -5.01 3.62
CA ASN A 298 4.65 -5.41 4.27
C ASN A 298 4.62 -5.05 5.76
N PHE A 299 5.77 -4.94 6.42
CA PHE A 299 5.88 -4.38 7.78
C PHE A 299 5.51 -2.90 7.80
N THR A 300 6.03 -2.13 6.83
CA THR A 300 5.67 -0.71 6.65
C THR A 300 4.19 -0.54 6.35
N MET A 301 3.62 -1.40 5.49
CA MET A 301 2.19 -1.36 5.16
C MET A 301 1.30 -1.64 6.38
N ALA A 302 1.64 -2.66 7.19
CA ALA A 302 0.90 -2.96 8.40
C ALA A 302 0.97 -1.81 9.42
N ALA A 303 2.16 -1.24 9.61
CA ALA A 303 2.38 -0.09 10.49
C ALA A 303 1.63 1.16 10.01
N ALA A 304 1.70 1.49 8.72
CA ALA A 304 0.98 2.60 8.13
C ALA A 304 -0.54 2.42 8.28
N LYS A 305 -1.04 1.20 8.07
CA LYS A 305 -2.46 0.88 8.27
C LYS A 305 -2.88 1.11 9.72
N ALA A 306 -2.11 0.62 10.71
CA ALA A 306 -2.38 0.83 12.13
C ALA A 306 -2.37 2.32 12.50
N THR A 307 -1.41 3.09 11.97
CA THR A 307 -1.30 4.54 12.17
C THR A 307 -2.51 5.28 11.62
N MET A 308 -2.85 5.04 10.35
CA MET A 308 -3.92 5.77 9.66
C MET A 308 -5.31 5.34 10.12
N ASP A 309 -5.49 4.12 10.63
CA ASP A 309 -6.76 3.69 11.22
C ASP A 309 -7.03 4.39 12.56
N ALA A 310 -6.00 4.62 13.38
CA ALA A 310 -6.11 5.39 14.63
C ALA A 310 -6.48 6.86 14.40
N ALA A 311 -6.15 7.39 13.24
CA ALA A 311 -6.47 8.76 12.84
C ALA A 311 -7.93 8.96 12.38
N GLY A 312 -8.72 7.89 12.26
CA GLY A 312 -10.14 7.94 11.89
C GLY A 312 -11.05 8.35 13.06
N GLY A 313 -12.28 8.72 12.74
CA GLY A 313 -13.34 9.01 13.73
C GLY A 313 -13.21 10.36 14.44
N VAL A 314 -12.58 11.35 13.80
CA VAL A 314 -12.51 12.73 14.32
C VAL A 314 -13.51 13.59 13.56
N PRO A 315 -14.69 13.90 14.14
CA PRO A 315 -15.73 14.71 13.47
C PRO A 315 -15.15 16.03 12.95
N ASP A 316 -15.71 16.51 11.85
CA ASP A 316 -15.31 17.72 11.13
C ASP A 316 -13.93 17.65 10.41
N SER A 317 -13.13 16.59 10.59
CA SER A 317 -11.87 16.48 9.86
C SER A 317 -12.08 16.15 8.39
N THR A 318 -11.30 16.82 7.54
CA THR A 318 -11.26 16.62 6.09
C THR A 318 -10.06 15.82 5.61
N ILE A 319 -9.20 15.34 6.53
CA ILE A 319 -8.00 14.58 6.17
C ILE A 319 -8.37 13.21 5.61
N VAL A 320 -7.84 12.90 4.43
CA VAL A 320 -7.95 11.57 3.82
C VAL A 320 -6.96 10.63 4.50
N THR A 321 -7.47 9.58 5.14
CA THR A 321 -6.66 8.61 5.89
C THR A 321 -6.38 7.33 5.10
N ALA A 322 -7.10 7.06 4.03
CA ALA A 322 -6.82 5.94 3.14
C ALA A 322 -7.44 6.15 1.76
N MET A 323 -6.76 5.64 0.76
CA MET A 323 -7.25 5.58 -0.62
C MET A 323 -6.97 4.21 -1.20
N SER A 324 -7.87 3.72 -2.06
CA SER A 324 -7.63 2.51 -2.83
C SER A 324 -8.43 2.54 -4.13
N ARG A 325 -7.97 1.80 -5.13
CA ARG A 325 -8.67 1.66 -6.41
C ARG A 325 -8.49 0.25 -6.96
N ASN A 326 -9.45 -0.17 -7.76
CA ASN A 326 -9.30 -1.25 -8.72
C ASN A 326 -9.54 -0.68 -10.13
N GLY A 327 -9.68 -1.52 -11.13
CA GLY A 327 -9.97 -1.06 -12.51
C GLY A 327 -11.39 -0.51 -12.71
N VAL A 328 -12.23 -0.50 -11.70
CA VAL A 328 -13.67 -0.20 -11.77
C VAL A 328 -14.07 0.92 -10.85
N ASP A 329 -13.60 0.87 -9.61
CA ASP A 329 -14.00 1.80 -8.55
C ASP A 329 -12.78 2.40 -7.86
N PHE A 330 -12.95 3.64 -7.42
CA PHE A 330 -12.08 4.35 -6.50
C PHE A 330 -12.78 4.50 -5.16
N MET A 331 -12.06 4.32 -4.08
CA MET A 331 -12.59 4.60 -2.74
C MET A 331 -11.60 5.38 -1.90
N LEU A 332 -12.13 6.19 -1.00
CA LEU A 332 -11.36 6.92 0.00
C LEU A 332 -12.05 6.90 1.35
N ARG A 333 -11.25 7.05 2.40
CA ARG A 333 -11.72 7.24 3.77
C ARG A 333 -11.25 8.59 4.27
N VAL A 334 -12.19 9.38 4.79
CA VAL A 334 -11.91 10.68 5.42
C VAL A 334 -12.06 10.53 6.94
N ALA A 335 -11.14 11.10 7.70
CA ALA A 335 -11.12 10.97 9.16
C ALA A 335 -12.44 11.40 9.80
N GLY A 336 -13.08 12.44 9.30
CA GLY A 336 -14.37 12.95 9.81
C GLY A 336 -15.56 12.01 9.60
N LEU A 337 -15.43 11.02 8.73
CA LEU A 337 -16.50 10.06 8.43
C LEU A 337 -16.36 8.73 9.19
N GLY A 338 -15.41 8.65 10.11
CA GLY A 338 -15.13 7.40 10.86
C GLY A 338 -14.60 6.30 9.95
N ASN A 339 -15.18 5.10 10.08
CA ASN A 339 -14.77 3.94 9.26
C ASN A 339 -15.54 3.82 7.93
N ARG A 340 -16.33 4.82 7.57
CA ARG A 340 -17.07 4.82 6.30
C ARG A 340 -16.15 5.12 5.14
N TRP A 341 -16.34 4.39 4.05
CA TRP A 341 -15.66 4.61 2.80
C TRP A 341 -16.58 5.30 1.80
N LEU A 342 -16.06 6.32 1.15
CA LEU A 342 -16.68 6.91 -0.03
C LEU A 342 -16.19 6.14 -1.25
N ILE A 343 -17.12 5.66 -2.07
CA ILE A 343 -16.83 4.86 -3.27
C ILE A 343 -17.43 5.58 -4.47
N ALA A 344 -16.64 5.71 -5.52
CA ALA A 344 -17.04 6.28 -6.79
C ALA A 344 -16.48 5.44 -7.95
N PRO A 345 -17.09 5.45 -9.14
CA PRO A 345 -16.49 4.87 -10.34
C PRO A 345 -15.11 5.48 -10.61
N ALA A 346 -14.15 4.61 -11.03
CA ALA A 346 -12.76 5.00 -11.32
C ALA A 346 -12.62 5.59 -12.71
#